data_0b8c724d6484602106f5bf76193a5f72
#
_entry.id   0b8c724d6484602106f5bf76193a5f72
#
_cell.length_a   1.000
_cell.length_b   1.000
_cell.length_c   1.000
_cell.angle_alpha   90.00
_cell.angle_beta   90.00
_cell.angle_gamma   90.00
#
_symmetry.space_group_name_H-M   'P 1'
#
loop_
_entity.id
_entity.type
_entity.pdbx_description
1 polymer ?
#
loop_
_entity_poly.entity_id
_entity_poly.type
_entity_poly.pdbx_seq_one_letter_code
_entity_poly.pdbx_strand_id
1 'polypeptide(L)'
;SKTWVDGMISRKKGLGEVATNSGIKKNVELNCETDAHKKASSILFSALIGCIDWVDFTIAEKSGPVMFSRTLQGGYYKPHFDSPDMGQFSNTVFLSDPDEYSGGELVLMNGNRSEKIKLKSGSMVTYPSGLSHQVNEVTSGTREVAVFWTQSKFKNLRHREIYSDLQKALRHLPPYTTPDSVEESQRQPYFLIVQ
;
A
#
# COMPACT_ATOMS: atom_id res chain seq x y z
N SER A 1 4.29 -12.89 -23.98
CA SER A 1 4.00 -13.14 -22.55
C SER A 1 2.64 -12.50 -22.20
N LYS A 2 1.83 -13.16 -21.38
CA LYS A 2 0.55 -12.61 -20.95
C LYS A 2 0.80 -11.39 -20.06
N THR A 3 0.08 -10.30 -20.31
CA THR A 3 0.20 -9.06 -19.52
C THR A 3 -0.29 -9.26 -18.08
N TRP A 4 -1.41 -9.99 -17.91
CA TRP A 4 -1.96 -10.37 -16.61
C TRP A 4 -1.81 -11.87 -16.39
N VAL A 5 -1.37 -12.26 -15.21
CA VAL A 5 -1.15 -13.66 -14.81
C VAL A 5 -1.87 -13.94 -13.49
N ASP A 6 -2.17 -15.21 -13.22
CA ASP A 6 -2.73 -15.63 -11.94
C ASP A 6 -1.81 -15.19 -10.79
N GLY A 7 -2.37 -14.56 -9.75
CA GLY A 7 -1.63 -14.01 -8.64
C GLY A 7 -0.83 -15.04 -7.83
N MET A 8 -1.22 -16.32 -7.91
CA MET A 8 -0.46 -17.41 -7.30
C MET A 8 0.70 -17.87 -8.18
N ILE A 9 0.60 -17.67 -9.49
CA ILE A 9 1.67 -18.03 -10.45
C ILE A 9 2.79 -16.99 -10.44
N SER A 10 2.48 -15.71 -10.27
CA SER A 10 3.48 -14.63 -10.24
C SER A 10 4.49 -14.81 -9.11
N ARG A 11 4.06 -15.41 -7.99
CA ARG A 11 4.93 -15.72 -6.83
C ARG A 11 5.87 -16.91 -7.06
N LYS A 12 5.54 -17.85 -7.97
CA LYS A 12 6.37 -19.03 -8.23
C LYS A 12 7.71 -18.72 -8.89
N LYS A 13 7.84 -17.59 -9.56
CA LYS A 13 9.08 -17.23 -10.27
C LYS A 13 10.14 -16.56 -9.39
N GLY A 14 9.82 -16.17 -8.16
CA GLY A 14 10.72 -15.41 -7.28
C GLY A 14 11.06 -16.03 -5.93
N LEU A 15 10.28 -16.99 -5.41
CA LEU A 15 10.49 -17.61 -4.10
C LEU A 15 10.16 -19.09 -4.20
N GLY A 16 11.11 -19.96 -3.84
CA GLY A 16 10.97 -21.41 -3.91
C GLY A 16 9.69 -21.93 -3.22
N GLU A 17 9.12 -23.00 -3.79
CA GLU A 17 7.96 -23.77 -3.32
C GLU A 17 6.81 -22.98 -2.70
N VAL A 18 5.88 -22.54 -3.52
CA VAL A 18 4.58 -22.06 -3.08
C VAL A 18 3.63 -23.23 -2.93
N ALA A 19 3.15 -23.44 -1.71
CA ALA A 19 2.03 -24.35 -1.47
C ALA A 19 0.86 -23.94 -2.37
N THR A 20 0.40 -24.88 -3.19
CA THR A 20 -0.75 -24.74 -4.08
C THR A 20 -2.03 -24.68 -3.23
N ASN A 21 -2.31 -23.55 -2.60
CA ASN A 21 -3.56 -23.36 -1.88
C ASN A 21 -4.43 -22.33 -2.60
N SER A 22 -5.03 -22.73 -3.71
CA SER A 22 -5.96 -21.94 -4.52
C SER A 22 -7.18 -21.42 -3.72
N GLY A 23 -7.36 -21.86 -2.48
CA GLY A 23 -8.43 -21.42 -1.60
C GLY A 23 -8.13 -20.16 -0.78
N ILE A 24 -6.92 -19.58 -0.84
CA ILE A 24 -6.54 -18.41 -0.03
C ILE A 24 -6.74 -17.10 -0.80
N LYS A 25 -6.42 -17.09 -2.08
CA LYS A 25 -6.39 -15.89 -2.92
C LYS A 25 -6.91 -16.19 -4.32
N LYS A 26 -7.75 -15.30 -4.83
CA LYS A 26 -8.28 -15.36 -6.21
C LYS A 26 -8.20 -13.96 -6.83
N ASN A 27 -7.13 -13.69 -7.58
CA ASN A 27 -6.89 -12.46 -8.31
C ASN A 27 -5.97 -12.71 -9.49
N VAL A 28 -5.75 -11.69 -10.31
CA VAL A 28 -4.68 -11.67 -11.32
C VAL A 28 -3.70 -10.53 -11.00
N GLU A 29 -2.47 -10.68 -11.42
CA GLU A 29 -1.40 -9.70 -11.20
C GLU A 29 -0.76 -9.30 -12.54
N LEU A 30 -0.38 -8.03 -12.63
CA LEU A 30 0.36 -7.53 -13.79
C LEU A 30 1.74 -8.19 -13.80
N ASN A 31 2.08 -8.81 -14.92
CA ASN A 31 3.35 -9.52 -15.05
C ASN A 31 4.53 -8.55 -14.90
N CYS A 32 5.37 -8.76 -13.89
CA CYS A 32 6.48 -7.88 -13.51
C CYS A 32 7.59 -7.81 -14.59
N GLU A 33 7.62 -8.72 -15.56
CA GLU A 33 8.57 -8.72 -16.68
C GLU A 33 8.15 -7.76 -17.80
N THR A 34 6.92 -7.24 -17.77
CA THR A 34 6.38 -6.37 -18.83
C THR A 34 6.84 -4.92 -18.68
N ASP A 35 6.98 -4.23 -19.81
CA ASP A 35 7.28 -2.80 -19.81
C ASP A 35 6.13 -1.97 -19.19
N ALA A 36 4.89 -2.45 -19.31
CA ALA A 36 3.73 -1.85 -18.64
C ALA A 36 3.92 -1.82 -17.12
N HIS A 37 4.36 -2.93 -16.52
CA HIS A 37 4.64 -3.00 -15.08
C HIS A 37 5.77 -2.05 -14.67
N LYS A 38 6.88 -2.03 -15.43
CA LYS A 38 8.02 -1.14 -15.15
C LYS A 38 7.62 0.33 -15.20
N LYS A 39 6.86 0.72 -16.24
CA LYS A 39 6.35 2.08 -16.42
C LYS A 39 5.39 2.48 -15.27
N ALA A 40 4.43 1.62 -14.94
CA ALA A 40 3.48 1.87 -13.85
C ALA A 40 4.20 2.00 -12.49
N SER A 41 5.20 1.15 -12.21
CA SER A 41 6.01 1.22 -11.00
C SER A 41 6.80 2.53 -10.91
N SER A 42 7.38 2.99 -12.02
CA SER A 42 8.11 4.26 -12.07
C SER A 42 7.19 5.45 -11.77
N ILE A 43 5.99 5.48 -12.34
CA ILE A 43 5.00 6.54 -12.08
C ILE A 43 4.61 6.53 -10.60
N LEU A 44 4.32 5.35 -10.03
CA LEU A 44 3.94 5.22 -8.64
C LEU A 44 5.03 5.73 -7.70
N PHE A 45 6.28 5.28 -7.86
CA PHE A 45 7.37 5.72 -6.99
C PHE A 45 7.69 7.21 -7.16
N SER A 46 7.56 7.76 -8.35
CA SER A 46 7.71 9.21 -8.57
C SER A 46 6.66 10.01 -7.79
N ALA A 47 5.41 9.54 -7.75
CA ALA A 47 4.35 10.16 -6.97
C ALA A 47 4.59 10.03 -5.46
N LEU A 48 5.09 8.87 -4.99
CA LEU A 48 5.34 8.61 -3.57
C LEU A 48 6.44 9.50 -2.99
N ILE A 49 7.47 9.85 -3.76
CA ILE A 49 8.53 10.75 -3.31
C ILE A 49 7.97 12.14 -2.95
N GLY A 50 6.93 12.58 -3.65
CA GLY A 50 6.23 13.84 -3.36
C GLY A 50 5.22 13.75 -2.19
N CYS A 51 4.94 12.54 -1.69
CA CYS A 51 3.99 12.34 -0.60
C CYS A 51 4.68 12.52 0.76
N ILE A 52 4.65 13.74 1.28
CA ILE A 52 5.32 14.09 2.53
C ILE A 52 4.80 13.24 3.70
N ASP A 53 3.48 13.04 3.81
CA ASP A 53 2.90 12.27 4.90
C ASP A 53 3.38 10.82 4.92
N TRP A 54 3.49 10.19 3.75
CA TRP A 54 4.00 8.83 3.65
C TRP A 54 5.50 8.77 3.98
N VAL A 55 6.29 9.72 3.47
CA VAL A 55 7.73 9.81 3.75
C VAL A 55 7.97 9.98 5.25
N ASP A 56 7.24 10.87 5.90
CA ASP A 56 7.35 11.14 7.33
C ASP A 56 6.89 9.98 8.20
N PHE A 57 5.81 9.33 7.77
CA PHE A 57 5.28 8.19 8.51
C PHE A 57 6.21 6.99 8.43
N THR A 58 6.66 6.63 7.23
CA THR A 58 7.45 5.41 7.02
C THR A 58 8.93 5.60 7.31
N ILE A 59 9.48 6.79 7.09
CA ILE A 59 10.92 7.10 7.09
C ILE A 59 11.65 6.01 6.29
N ALA A 60 11.18 5.84 5.05
CA ALA A 60 11.55 4.72 4.20
C ALA A 60 13.07 4.64 3.95
N GLU A 61 13.66 3.48 4.17
CA GLU A 61 15.00 3.13 3.72
C GLU A 61 14.94 2.55 2.31
N LYS A 62 13.99 1.63 2.12
CA LYS A 62 13.73 1.01 0.82
C LYS A 62 12.28 0.56 0.72
N SER A 63 11.78 0.52 -0.49
CA SER A 63 10.50 -0.10 -0.81
C SER A 63 10.72 -1.29 -1.74
N GLY A 64 9.95 -2.33 -1.52
CA GLY A 64 9.99 -3.54 -2.32
C GLY A 64 9.34 -3.34 -3.70
N PRO A 65 9.37 -4.38 -4.54
CA PRO A 65 8.71 -4.35 -5.82
C PRO A 65 7.20 -4.14 -5.66
N VAL A 66 6.61 -3.41 -6.61
CA VAL A 66 5.17 -3.19 -6.66
C VAL A 66 4.48 -4.41 -7.25
N MET A 67 3.36 -4.78 -6.65
CA MET A 67 2.44 -5.78 -7.17
C MET A 67 1.15 -5.07 -7.60
N PHE A 68 0.88 -4.99 -8.90
CA PHE A 68 -0.39 -4.49 -9.41
C PHE A 68 -1.37 -5.66 -9.45
N SER A 69 -2.43 -5.56 -8.66
CA SER A 69 -3.42 -6.62 -8.48
C SER A 69 -4.78 -6.19 -9.03
N ARG A 70 -5.39 -7.08 -9.81
CA ARG A 70 -6.75 -6.97 -10.31
C ARG A 70 -7.59 -8.10 -9.74
N THR A 71 -8.63 -7.75 -9.00
CA THR A 71 -9.57 -8.68 -8.42
C THR A 71 -10.91 -8.53 -9.14
N LEU A 72 -11.27 -9.57 -9.87
CA LEU A 72 -12.52 -9.66 -10.63
C LEU A 72 -13.66 -10.16 -9.73
N GLN A 73 -14.89 -10.11 -10.22
CA GLN A 73 -16.05 -10.69 -9.53
C GLN A 73 -15.79 -12.12 -9.06
N GLY A 74 -16.15 -12.41 -7.80
CA GLY A 74 -15.87 -13.67 -7.11
C GLY A 74 -14.41 -13.82 -6.67
N GLY A 75 -13.59 -12.77 -6.81
CA GLY A 75 -12.21 -12.75 -6.31
C GLY A 75 -12.12 -12.22 -4.89
N TYR A 76 -11.11 -12.65 -4.15
CA TYR A 76 -10.90 -12.34 -2.73
C TYR A 76 -9.46 -12.61 -2.30
N TYR A 77 -9.12 -12.20 -1.08
CA TYR A 77 -7.94 -12.65 -0.36
C TYR A 77 -8.31 -12.89 1.11
N LYS A 78 -8.19 -14.14 1.58
CA LYS A 78 -8.54 -14.52 2.95
C LYS A 78 -7.63 -13.87 3.99
N PRO A 79 -8.02 -13.89 5.29
CA PRO A 79 -7.19 -13.33 6.35
C PRO A 79 -5.77 -13.89 6.33
N HIS A 80 -4.78 -13.01 6.37
CA HIS A 80 -3.36 -13.35 6.39
C HIS A 80 -2.54 -12.22 7.02
N PHE A 81 -1.27 -12.51 7.26
CA PHE A 81 -0.24 -11.54 7.62
C PHE A 81 0.75 -11.45 6.48
N ASP A 82 1.29 -10.27 6.25
CA ASP A 82 2.42 -10.15 5.35
C ASP A 82 3.70 -10.68 6.01
N SER A 83 4.62 -11.22 5.18
CA SER A 83 5.89 -11.71 5.71
C SER A 83 6.72 -10.56 6.27
N PRO A 84 7.31 -10.69 7.47
CA PRO A 84 8.19 -9.68 8.06
C PRO A 84 9.38 -9.29 7.16
N ASP A 85 9.82 -10.22 6.30
CA ASP A 85 10.94 -10.01 5.38
C ASP A 85 10.61 -9.04 4.24
N MET A 86 9.33 -8.79 3.97
CA MET A 86 8.88 -7.88 2.92
C MET A 86 9.03 -6.41 3.32
N GLY A 87 8.91 -6.08 4.60
CA GLY A 87 9.00 -4.73 5.14
C GLY A 87 8.11 -4.52 6.35
N GLN A 88 8.34 -3.43 7.06
CA GLN A 88 7.58 -3.10 8.29
C GLN A 88 6.19 -2.53 7.99
N PHE A 89 6.01 -1.95 6.80
CA PHE A 89 4.75 -1.34 6.38
C PHE A 89 4.26 -1.96 5.08
N SER A 90 2.97 -2.30 5.06
CA SER A 90 2.22 -2.66 3.87
C SER A 90 1.51 -1.41 3.35
N ASN A 91 1.57 -1.20 2.04
CA ASN A 91 0.96 -0.08 1.37
C ASN A 91 0.00 -0.60 0.30
N THR A 92 -1.21 -0.06 0.27
CA THR A 92 -2.20 -0.34 -0.77
C THR A 92 -2.66 0.97 -1.40
N VAL A 93 -2.33 1.17 -2.67
CA VAL A 93 -2.81 2.28 -3.49
C VAL A 93 -4.02 1.82 -4.28
N PHE A 94 -5.14 2.52 -4.13
CA PHE A 94 -6.36 2.23 -4.87
C PHE A 94 -6.26 2.82 -6.27
N LEU A 95 -6.58 2.02 -7.29
CA LEU A 95 -6.53 2.40 -8.70
C LEU A 95 -7.91 2.42 -9.34
N SER A 96 -8.89 1.74 -8.73
CA SER A 96 -10.32 1.82 -9.08
C SER A 96 -11.05 2.71 -8.08
N ASP A 97 -12.05 3.46 -8.55
CA ASP A 97 -12.94 4.21 -7.67
C ASP A 97 -13.92 3.31 -6.92
N PRO A 98 -14.39 3.69 -5.71
CA PRO A 98 -15.27 2.87 -4.87
C PRO A 98 -16.59 2.47 -5.53
N ASP A 99 -17.10 3.24 -6.48
CA ASP A 99 -18.34 3.02 -7.19
C ASP A 99 -18.20 2.12 -8.43
N GLU A 100 -16.96 1.84 -8.87
CA GLU A 100 -16.69 0.94 -10.01
C GLU A 100 -16.83 -0.54 -9.65
N TYR A 101 -16.91 -0.90 -8.35
CA TYR A 101 -17.05 -2.29 -7.89
C TYR A 101 -17.80 -2.39 -6.58
N SER A 102 -18.37 -3.55 -6.27
CA SER A 102 -19.05 -3.85 -5.00
C SER A 102 -18.28 -4.93 -4.24
N GLY A 103 -18.30 -4.86 -2.90
CA GLY A 103 -17.41 -5.68 -2.06
C GLY A 103 -15.96 -5.23 -2.21
N GLY A 104 -15.01 -6.15 -2.06
CA GLY A 104 -13.60 -5.91 -2.29
C GLY A 104 -12.93 -4.96 -1.29
N GLU A 105 -13.55 -4.67 -0.15
CA GLU A 105 -12.94 -3.84 0.90
C GLU A 105 -11.66 -4.50 1.41
N LEU A 106 -10.62 -3.71 1.61
CA LEU A 106 -9.50 -4.10 2.46
C LEU A 106 -9.97 -4.04 3.91
N VAL A 107 -9.88 -5.15 4.63
CA VAL A 107 -10.25 -5.23 6.04
C VAL A 107 -8.98 -5.41 6.87
N LEU A 108 -8.68 -4.45 7.72
CA LEU A 108 -7.61 -4.53 8.70
C LEU A 108 -8.17 -5.00 10.03
N MET A 109 -7.51 -5.96 10.67
CA MET A 109 -7.94 -6.58 11.93
C MET A 109 -6.91 -6.31 13.02
N ASN A 110 -7.33 -5.60 14.08
CA ASN A 110 -6.50 -5.30 15.24
C ASN A 110 -7.24 -5.75 16.52
N GLY A 111 -6.89 -6.94 17.00
CA GLY A 111 -7.60 -7.57 18.11
C GLY A 111 -9.08 -7.77 17.78
N ASN A 112 -9.97 -7.20 18.59
CA ASN A 112 -11.43 -7.31 18.42
C ASN A 112 -12.02 -6.21 17.49
N ARG A 113 -11.17 -5.36 16.90
CA ARG A 113 -11.60 -4.30 15.98
C ARG A 113 -11.26 -4.67 14.56
N SER A 114 -12.17 -4.36 13.65
CA SER A 114 -11.92 -4.46 12.22
C SER A 114 -12.33 -3.16 11.53
N GLU A 115 -11.51 -2.72 10.60
CA GLU A 115 -11.75 -1.55 9.79
C GLU A 115 -11.84 -1.95 8.32
N LYS A 116 -12.93 -1.54 7.66
CA LYS A 116 -13.14 -1.76 6.23
C LYS A 116 -12.73 -0.51 5.47
N ILE A 117 -11.79 -0.67 4.55
CA ILE A 117 -11.19 0.42 3.81
C ILE A 117 -11.47 0.25 2.32
N LYS A 118 -12.05 1.29 1.72
CA LYS A 118 -12.35 1.38 0.30
C LYS A 118 -12.26 2.85 -0.10
N LEU A 119 -11.13 3.25 -0.67
CA LEU A 119 -10.79 4.64 -0.95
C LEU A 119 -10.93 4.95 -2.45
N LYS A 120 -10.98 6.24 -2.78
CA LYS A 120 -10.96 6.74 -4.16
C LYS A 120 -9.65 6.37 -4.84
N SER A 121 -9.70 6.24 -6.16
CA SER A 121 -8.52 6.08 -7.01
C SER A 121 -7.48 7.18 -6.72
N GLY A 122 -6.20 6.80 -6.69
CA GLY A 122 -5.09 7.67 -6.29
C GLY A 122 -4.85 7.79 -4.78
N SER A 123 -5.77 7.30 -3.93
CA SER A 123 -5.57 7.26 -2.48
C SER A 123 -4.77 6.04 -2.06
N MET A 124 -4.07 6.15 -0.94
CA MET A 124 -3.26 5.06 -0.37
C MET A 124 -3.56 4.87 1.11
N VAL A 125 -3.55 3.62 1.55
CA VAL A 125 -3.48 3.26 2.95
C VAL A 125 -2.15 2.60 3.26
N THR A 126 -1.51 3.02 4.35
CA THR A 126 -0.27 2.44 4.88
C THR A 126 -0.54 1.93 6.29
N TYR A 127 -0.15 0.69 6.57
CA TYR A 127 -0.37 0.02 7.86
C TYR A 127 0.80 -0.91 8.20
N PRO A 128 1.00 -1.23 9.49
CA PRO A 128 2.01 -2.20 9.91
C PRO A 128 1.78 -3.57 9.27
N SER A 129 2.80 -4.15 8.65
CA SER A 129 2.72 -5.45 7.95
C SER A 129 2.32 -6.61 8.86
N GLY A 130 2.52 -6.47 10.17
CA GLY A 130 2.10 -7.43 11.19
C GLY A 130 0.61 -7.41 11.52
N LEU A 131 -0.20 -6.51 10.95
CA LEU A 131 -1.65 -6.55 11.11
C LEU A 131 -2.25 -7.65 10.23
N SER A 132 -3.14 -8.45 10.83
CA SER A 132 -3.96 -9.38 10.05
C SER A 132 -4.89 -8.59 9.14
N HIS A 133 -4.94 -8.99 7.87
CA HIS A 133 -5.79 -8.30 6.90
C HIS A 133 -6.32 -9.26 5.83
N GLN A 134 -7.39 -8.83 5.17
CA GLN A 134 -8.03 -9.57 4.09
C GLN A 134 -8.59 -8.62 3.04
N VAL A 135 -8.92 -9.17 1.88
CA VAL A 135 -9.76 -8.50 0.88
C VAL A 135 -11.06 -9.27 0.76
N ASN A 136 -12.17 -8.59 1.07
CA ASN A 136 -13.50 -9.15 0.91
C ASN A 136 -13.75 -9.58 -0.54
N GLU A 137 -14.69 -10.47 -0.76
CA GLU A 137 -15.09 -10.87 -2.11
C GLU A 137 -15.61 -9.67 -2.90
N VAL A 138 -15.12 -9.51 -4.13
CA VAL A 138 -15.68 -8.57 -5.11
C VAL A 138 -16.95 -9.19 -5.67
N THR A 139 -18.09 -8.59 -5.38
CA THR A 139 -19.41 -9.12 -5.79
C THR A 139 -19.84 -8.62 -7.16
N SER A 140 -19.33 -7.47 -7.61
CA SER A 140 -19.49 -6.95 -8.98
C SER A 140 -18.37 -5.99 -9.33
N GLY A 141 -18.14 -5.76 -10.63
CA GLY A 141 -17.11 -4.86 -11.12
C GLY A 141 -15.69 -5.42 -11.00
N THR A 142 -14.71 -4.52 -10.97
CA THR A 142 -13.27 -4.88 -10.93
C THR A 142 -12.53 -3.98 -9.97
N ARG A 143 -11.88 -4.57 -8.99
CA ARG A 143 -11.01 -3.86 -8.05
C ARG A 143 -9.57 -3.91 -8.52
N GLU A 144 -8.95 -2.76 -8.69
CA GLU A 144 -7.53 -2.63 -9.03
C GLU A 144 -6.77 -1.87 -7.95
N VAL A 145 -5.62 -2.41 -7.58
CA VAL A 145 -4.72 -1.78 -6.58
C VAL A 145 -3.26 -2.03 -6.94
N ALA A 146 -2.40 -1.14 -6.43
CA ALA A 146 -0.97 -1.41 -6.33
C ALA A 146 -0.61 -1.68 -4.88
N VAL A 147 0.11 -2.77 -4.61
CA VAL A 147 0.56 -3.17 -3.28
C VAL A 147 2.08 -3.24 -3.27
N PHE A 148 2.70 -2.68 -2.24
CA PHE A 148 4.14 -2.77 -2.02
C PHE A 148 4.46 -2.66 -0.54
N TRP A 149 5.68 -3.06 -0.17
CA TRP A 149 6.13 -3.05 1.22
C TRP A 149 7.28 -2.09 1.40
N THR A 150 7.33 -1.48 2.58
CA THR A 150 8.34 -0.47 2.91
C THR A 150 9.08 -0.85 4.18
N GLN A 151 10.40 -0.86 4.09
CA GLN A 151 11.31 -0.99 5.21
C GLN A 151 11.68 0.40 5.70
N SER A 152 11.45 0.69 6.98
CA SER A 152 11.91 1.93 7.61
C SER A 152 13.41 1.88 7.89
N LYS A 153 14.05 3.04 7.95
CA LYS A 153 15.41 3.21 8.50
C LYS A 153 15.50 2.81 9.98
N PHE A 154 14.38 2.85 10.69
CA PHE A 154 14.31 2.48 12.09
C PHE A 154 13.85 1.03 12.24
N LYS A 155 14.67 0.17 12.83
CA LYS A 155 14.28 -1.19 13.19
C LYS A 155 13.21 -1.20 14.29
N ASN A 156 13.30 -0.24 15.23
CA ASN A 156 12.35 -0.09 16.33
C ASN A 156 11.26 0.91 15.93
N LEU A 157 10.00 0.46 15.86
CA LEU A 157 8.86 1.29 15.49
C LEU A 157 8.63 2.45 16.45
N ARG A 158 8.91 2.27 17.76
CA ARG A 158 8.77 3.35 18.74
C ARG A 158 9.79 4.47 18.52
N HIS A 159 11.03 4.14 18.15
CA HIS A 159 12.04 5.15 17.81
C HIS A 159 11.64 5.89 16.52
N ARG A 160 11.06 5.18 15.54
CA ARG A 160 10.50 5.79 14.34
C ARG A 160 9.39 6.80 14.67
N GLU A 161 8.43 6.43 15.54
CA GLU A 161 7.34 7.31 15.97
C GLU A 161 7.88 8.59 16.58
N ILE A 162 8.77 8.48 17.56
CA ILE A 162 9.42 9.63 18.22
C ILE A 162 10.09 10.54 17.18
N TYR A 163 10.84 9.95 16.25
CA TYR A 163 11.50 10.71 15.19
C TYR A 163 10.49 11.41 14.26
N SER A 164 9.44 10.70 13.82
CA SER A 164 8.38 11.24 12.98
C SER A 164 7.68 12.42 13.65
N ASP A 165 7.33 12.29 14.93
CA ASP A 165 6.65 13.34 15.69
C ASP A 165 7.58 14.56 15.89
N LEU A 166 8.86 14.32 16.13
CA LEU A 166 9.84 15.40 16.24
C LEU A 166 10.01 16.15 14.91
N GLN A 167 10.07 15.44 13.78
CA GLN A 167 10.16 16.05 12.46
C GLN A 167 8.92 16.90 12.13
N LYS A 168 7.72 16.39 12.46
CA LYS A 168 6.47 17.15 12.31
C LYS A 168 6.50 18.43 13.17
N ALA A 169 6.88 18.30 14.44
CA ALA A 169 6.98 19.44 15.33
C ALA A 169 7.96 20.51 14.79
N LEU A 170 9.12 20.10 14.29
CA LEU A 170 10.12 21.02 13.73
C LEU A 170 9.62 21.78 12.50
N ARG A 171 8.72 21.20 11.69
CA ARG A 171 8.12 21.91 10.54
C ARG A 171 7.09 22.97 10.94
N HIS A 172 6.45 22.79 12.08
CA HIS A 172 5.47 23.74 12.59
C HIS A 172 6.09 24.82 13.49
N LEU A 173 7.37 24.69 13.83
CA LEU A 173 8.07 25.77 14.52
C LEU A 173 8.36 26.90 13.51
N PRO A 174 8.03 28.17 13.87
CA PRO A 174 8.34 29.30 13.00
C PRO A 174 9.84 29.34 12.75
N PRO A 175 10.28 29.63 11.52
CA PRO A 175 11.70 29.85 11.25
C PRO A 175 12.19 30.98 12.17
N TYR A 176 13.38 30.80 12.72
CA TYR A 176 13.95 31.74 13.70
C TYR A 176 14.24 33.14 13.10
N THR A 177 13.99 33.33 11.81
CA THR A 177 14.19 34.61 11.12
C THR A 177 13.13 34.82 10.04
N THR A 178 12.45 35.99 10.18
CA THR A 178 11.64 36.75 9.22
C THR A 178 10.22 36.32 8.97
N PRO A 179 9.27 37.29 9.14
CA PRO A 179 7.86 37.08 8.86
C PRO A 179 7.60 37.46 7.41
N ASP A 180 7.75 36.59 6.46
CA ASP A 180 7.09 36.73 5.16
C ASP A 180 7.26 35.46 4.33
N SER A 181 6.13 35.01 3.79
CA SER A 181 5.97 33.92 2.81
C SER A 181 5.78 32.51 3.35
N VAL A 182 4.56 32.17 3.70
CA VAL A 182 4.02 30.83 3.49
C VAL A 182 2.79 30.94 2.59
N GLU A 183 3.00 30.75 1.32
CA GLU A 183 1.90 30.48 0.39
C GLU A 183 1.40 29.03 0.62
N GLU A 184 0.14 28.95 0.91
CA GLU A 184 -0.65 27.72 1.01
C GLU A 184 -0.82 27.14 -0.40
N SER A 185 0.04 26.21 -0.79
CA SER A 185 -0.06 25.56 -2.09
C SER A 185 -0.37 24.08 -1.97
N GLN A 186 -1.54 23.75 -2.52
CA GLN A 186 -1.94 22.49 -3.11
C GLN A 186 -2.44 21.38 -2.20
N ARG A 187 -3.71 21.09 -2.39
CA ARG A 187 -4.44 19.91 -1.89
C ARG A 187 -3.71 18.63 -2.30
N GLN A 188 -3.10 17.98 -1.33
CA GLN A 188 -2.51 16.66 -1.50
C GLN A 188 -3.60 15.58 -1.51
N PRO A 189 -3.39 14.45 -2.20
CA PRO A 189 -4.30 13.31 -2.15
C PRO A 189 -4.46 12.82 -0.71
N TYR A 190 -5.67 12.38 -0.37
CA TYR A 190 -5.96 11.90 0.98
C TYR A 190 -5.19 10.62 1.28
N PHE A 191 -4.41 10.63 2.37
CA PHE A 191 -3.72 9.46 2.88
C PHE A 191 -4.37 9.03 4.20
N LEU A 192 -4.77 7.77 4.29
CA LEU A 192 -5.20 7.15 5.53
C LEU A 192 -4.01 6.39 6.12
N ILE A 193 -3.59 6.80 7.30
CA ILE A 193 -2.57 6.11 8.09
C ILE A 193 -3.28 5.42 9.24
N VAL A 194 -3.19 4.08 9.28
CA VAL A 194 -3.72 3.28 10.39
C VAL A 194 -2.56 2.94 11.32
N GLN A 195 -2.67 3.39 12.56
CA GLN A 195 -1.71 3.14 13.64
C GLN A 195 -2.12 1.95 14.50
#